data_31d44dfde947481be209e9d11904ae33
#
_entry.id   31d44dfde947481be209e9d11904ae33
#
_cell.length_a   1.000
_cell.length_b   1.000
_cell.length_c   1.000
_cell.angle_alpha   90.00
_cell.angle_beta   90.00
_cell.angle_gamma   90.00
#
_symmetry.space_group_name_H-M   'P 1'
#
loop_
_entity.id
_entity.type
_entity.pdbx_description
1 polymer ?
#
loop_
_entity_poly.entity_id
_entity_poly.type
_entity_poly.pdbx_seq_one_letter_code
_entity_poly.pdbx_strand_id
1 'polypeptide(L)'
;FEKAQEKLSLIHAIEHVTAKQQIDFKDRKDRDVFGYYVDKGYISIQGFFLRGGKLLERTLSIEPLYENEADAFVSFILQYYANNPLPQEILIPKEYDITHLEEILDTKILQPLRGDKLKLVDMVLANAKNAHEQKFELVERKESRRYEGMEQLCNLLQKEIHRDRK
;
A
#
# COMPACT_ATOMS: atom_id res chain seq x y z
N PHE A 1 26.68 6.32 10.19
CA PHE A 1 25.96 6.71 11.42
C PHE A 1 25.06 7.93 11.21
N GLU A 2 25.56 8.99 10.61
CA GLU A 2 24.78 10.20 10.32
C GLU A 2 23.66 9.94 9.32
N LYS A 3 23.91 9.14 8.28
CA LYS A 3 22.90 8.78 7.26
C LYS A 3 21.76 7.94 7.83
N ALA A 4 22.03 7.09 8.82
CA ALA A 4 21.00 6.30 9.49
C ALA A 4 20.13 7.17 10.41
N GLN A 5 20.70 8.17 11.07
CA GLN A 5 19.95 9.12 11.88
C GLN A 5 19.08 10.05 11.03
N GLU A 6 19.56 10.48 9.86
CA GLU A 6 18.78 11.27 8.91
C GLU A 6 17.56 10.49 8.38
N LYS A 7 17.73 9.20 8.06
CA LYS A 7 16.62 8.34 7.64
C LYS A 7 15.60 8.13 8.76
N LEU A 8 16.05 7.96 9.99
CA LEU A 8 15.18 7.83 11.15
C LEU A 8 14.40 9.12 11.41
N SER A 9 15.04 10.29 11.33
CA SER A 9 14.36 11.57 11.52
C SER A 9 13.38 11.88 10.39
N LEU A 10 13.64 11.45 9.16
CA LEU A 10 12.69 11.55 8.04
C LEU A 10 11.46 10.68 8.26
N ILE A 11 11.64 9.45 8.75
CA ILE A 11 10.54 8.54 9.08
C ILE A 11 9.71 9.13 10.22
N HIS A 12 10.33 9.66 11.26
CA HIS A 12 9.65 10.32 12.36
C HIS A 12 8.91 11.59 11.91
N ALA A 13 9.49 12.38 11.00
CA ALA A 13 8.85 13.56 10.43
C ALA A 13 7.60 13.19 9.63
N ILE A 14 7.64 12.11 8.85
CA ILE A 14 6.50 11.59 8.07
C ILE A 14 5.41 11.09 9.03
N GLU A 15 5.76 10.33 10.06
CA GLU A 15 4.82 9.87 11.08
C GLU A 15 4.18 11.04 11.83
N HIS A 16 4.95 12.06 12.14
CA HIS A 16 4.48 13.26 12.84
C HIS A 16 3.50 14.07 11.97
N VAL A 17 3.80 14.22 10.67
CA VAL A 17 2.89 14.87 9.70
C VAL A 17 1.61 14.06 9.55
N THR A 18 1.70 12.72 9.49
CA THR A 18 0.54 11.84 9.42
C THR A 18 -0.28 11.92 10.71
N ALA A 19 0.37 12.02 11.87
CA ALA A 19 -0.31 12.18 13.15
C ALA A 19 -1.08 13.50 13.25
N LYS A 20 -0.53 14.60 12.70
CA LYS A 20 -1.21 15.91 12.65
C LYS A 20 -2.43 15.92 11.74
N GLN A 21 -2.47 15.00 10.74
CA GLN A 21 -3.61 14.86 9.82
C GLN A 21 -4.62 13.82 10.31
N GLN A 22 -4.45 13.25 11.50
CA GLN A 22 -5.42 12.32 12.05
C GLN A 22 -6.77 12.99 12.21
N ILE A 23 -7.77 12.39 11.56
CA ILE A 23 -9.15 12.82 11.66
C ILE A 23 -9.75 12.14 12.88
N ASP A 24 -10.20 12.93 13.85
CA ASP A 24 -10.86 12.44 15.06
C ASP A 24 -12.36 12.52 14.86
N PHE A 25 -13.01 11.34 14.72
CA PHE A 25 -14.44 11.26 14.55
C PHE A 25 -15.15 11.30 15.91
N LYS A 26 -16.02 12.26 16.07
CA LYS A 26 -16.78 12.45 17.33
C LYS A 26 -17.76 11.32 17.63
N ASP A 27 -18.23 10.61 16.62
CA ASP A 27 -19.19 9.51 16.79
C ASP A 27 -18.58 8.23 17.34
N ARG A 28 -17.25 8.12 17.38
CA ARG A 28 -16.47 7.01 17.94
C ARG A 28 -16.82 5.63 17.39
N LYS A 29 -17.33 5.57 16.17
CA LYS A 29 -17.62 4.30 15.49
C LYS A 29 -16.35 3.62 15.03
N ASP A 30 -16.41 2.29 14.98
CA ASP A 30 -15.36 1.50 14.35
C ASP A 30 -15.51 1.55 12.85
N ARG A 31 -14.44 1.95 12.15
CA ARG A 31 -14.41 2.08 10.69
C ARG A 31 -13.16 1.47 10.14
N ASP A 32 -13.33 0.76 9.03
CA ASP A 32 -12.19 0.34 8.23
C ASP A 32 -12.27 1.06 6.88
N VAL A 33 -11.11 1.54 6.40
CA VAL A 33 -11.01 2.26 5.13
C VAL A 33 -10.02 1.52 4.24
N PHE A 34 -10.43 1.23 3.01
CA PHE A 34 -9.58 0.52 2.05
C PHE A 34 -9.45 1.31 0.77
N GLY A 35 -8.28 1.24 0.17
CA GLY A 35 -8.01 1.78 -1.13
C GLY A 35 -6.85 1.05 -1.78
N TYR A 36 -6.72 1.16 -3.09
CA TYR A 36 -5.61 0.54 -3.80
C TYR A 36 -5.03 1.46 -4.86
N TYR A 37 -3.80 1.13 -5.27
CA TYR A 37 -3.11 1.75 -6.39
C TYR A 37 -2.52 0.66 -7.26
N VAL A 38 -2.70 0.77 -8.58
CA VAL A 38 -2.20 -0.20 -9.55
C VAL A 38 -1.24 0.48 -10.50
N ASP A 39 -0.07 -0.09 -10.65
CA ASP A 39 0.93 0.34 -11.61
C ASP A 39 1.95 -0.78 -11.84
N LYS A 40 2.51 -0.84 -13.03
CA LYS A 40 3.59 -1.79 -13.39
C LYS A 40 3.27 -3.26 -13.13
N GLY A 41 2.00 -3.65 -13.25
CA GLY A 41 1.54 -5.02 -13.06
C GLY A 41 1.42 -5.47 -11.61
N TYR A 42 1.43 -4.53 -10.66
CA TYR A 42 1.25 -4.79 -9.24
C TYR A 42 0.11 -3.95 -8.66
N ILE A 43 -0.52 -4.47 -7.63
CA ILE A 43 -1.54 -3.76 -6.86
C ILE A 43 -1.06 -3.57 -5.43
N SER A 44 -1.18 -2.34 -4.94
CA SER A 44 -0.90 -1.98 -3.54
C SER A 44 -2.23 -1.67 -2.86
N ILE A 45 -2.60 -2.49 -1.88
CA ILE A 45 -3.84 -2.32 -1.13
C ILE A 45 -3.51 -1.81 0.26
N GLN A 46 -4.05 -0.66 0.61
CA GLN A 46 -3.86 -0.01 1.90
C GLN A 46 -5.15 -0.06 2.70
N GLY A 47 -5.05 -0.43 3.97
CA GLY A 47 -6.17 -0.38 4.90
C GLY A 47 -5.82 0.49 6.10
N PHE A 48 -6.78 1.29 6.53
CA PHE A 48 -6.73 2.03 7.79
C PHE A 48 -7.85 1.53 8.68
N PHE A 49 -7.54 1.21 9.93
CA PHE A 49 -8.48 0.66 10.89
C PHE A 49 -8.67 1.62 12.04
N LEU A 50 -9.88 2.18 12.14
CA LEU A 50 -10.25 3.11 13.21
C LEU A 50 -11.11 2.39 14.24
N ARG A 51 -10.78 2.58 15.50
CA ARG A 51 -11.54 2.04 16.63
C ARG A 51 -11.79 3.17 17.61
N GLY A 52 -13.08 3.34 17.94
CA GLY A 52 -13.51 4.45 18.80
C GLY A 52 -13.25 5.82 18.16
N GLY A 53 -13.28 5.91 16.84
CA GLY A 53 -13.02 7.14 16.09
C GLY A 53 -11.54 7.47 15.86
N LYS A 54 -10.62 6.66 16.37
CA LYS A 54 -9.17 6.90 16.27
C LYS A 54 -8.49 5.83 15.42
N LEU A 55 -7.49 6.23 14.67
CA LEU A 55 -6.68 5.31 13.87
C LEU A 55 -5.84 4.42 14.78
N LEU A 56 -6.15 3.12 14.77
CA LEU A 56 -5.47 2.14 15.60
C LEU A 56 -4.38 1.40 14.83
N GLU A 57 -4.66 1.00 13.58
CA GLU A 57 -3.78 0.13 12.81
C GLU A 57 -3.84 0.48 11.32
N ARG A 58 -2.77 0.13 10.61
CA ARG A 58 -2.68 0.24 9.16
C ARG A 58 -2.17 -1.07 8.59
N THR A 59 -2.66 -1.47 7.41
CA THR A 59 -2.10 -2.59 6.67
C THR A 59 -1.73 -2.16 5.26
N LEU A 60 -0.71 -2.81 4.71
CA LEU A 60 -0.29 -2.61 3.33
C LEU A 60 0.04 -3.97 2.72
N SER A 61 -0.57 -4.27 1.58
CA SER A 61 -0.26 -5.47 0.81
C SER A 61 0.10 -5.05 -0.62
N ILE A 62 1.24 -5.50 -1.10
CA ILE A 62 1.70 -5.23 -2.48
C ILE A 62 1.88 -6.58 -3.16
N GLU A 63 1.08 -6.86 -4.16
CA GLU A 63 1.02 -8.16 -4.82
C GLU A 63 1.01 -8.01 -6.34
N PRO A 64 1.53 -9.02 -7.06
CA PRO A 64 1.36 -9.06 -8.51
C PRO A 64 -0.13 -9.12 -8.88
N LEU A 65 -0.50 -8.37 -9.91
CA LEU A 65 -1.88 -8.32 -10.39
C LEU A 65 -2.04 -9.29 -11.56
N TYR A 66 -2.71 -10.43 -11.30
CA TYR A 66 -2.98 -11.46 -12.31
C TYR A 66 -4.38 -11.41 -12.89
N GLU A 67 -5.26 -10.69 -12.23
CA GLU A 67 -6.68 -10.57 -12.60
C GLU A 67 -7.10 -9.11 -12.64
N ASN A 68 -8.38 -8.85 -12.81
CA ASN A 68 -8.93 -7.50 -12.75
C ASN A 68 -8.64 -6.89 -11.37
N GLU A 69 -8.26 -5.61 -11.34
CA GLU A 69 -7.97 -4.88 -10.11
C GLU A 69 -9.15 -4.85 -9.13
N ALA A 70 -10.37 -4.74 -9.63
CA ALA A 70 -11.59 -4.79 -8.81
C ALA A 70 -11.74 -6.15 -8.12
N ASP A 71 -11.50 -7.24 -8.84
CA ASP A 71 -11.60 -8.60 -8.31
C ASP A 71 -10.50 -8.87 -7.27
N ALA A 72 -9.28 -8.42 -7.53
CA ALA A 72 -8.16 -8.54 -6.59
C ALA A 72 -8.45 -7.80 -5.29
N PHE A 73 -9.01 -6.61 -5.38
CA PHE A 73 -9.37 -5.79 -4.23
C PHE A 73 -10.48 -6.43 -3.40
N VAL A 74 -11.54 -6.92 -4.05
CA VAL A 74 -12.64 -7.63 -3.39
C VAL A 74 -12.14 -8.88 -2.70
N SER A 75 -11.31 -9.68 -3.38
CA SER A 75 -10.72 -10.89 -2.80
C SER A 75 -9.89 -10.59 -1.56
N PHE A 76 -9.10 -9.52 -1.58
CA PHE A 76 -8.32 -9.09 -0.43
C PHE A 76 -9.20 -8.76 0.77
N ILE A 77 -10.25 -7.99 0.56
CA ILE A 77 -11.18 -7.58 1.63
C ILE A 77 -11.90 -8.81 2.22
N LEU A 78 -12.36 -9.71 1.38
CA LEU A 78 -13.05 -10.91 1.82
C LEU A 78 -12.13 -11.83 2.64
N GLN A 79 -10.88 -11.99 2.21
CA GLN A 79 -9.88 -12.77 2.95
C GLN A 79 -9.54 -12.11 4.29
N TYR A 80 -9.45 -10.79 4.32
CA TYR A 80 -9.18 -10.04 5.53
C TYR A 80 -10.29 -10.28 6.57
N TYR A 81 -11.55 -10.16 6.18
CA TYR A 81 -12.67 -10.35 7.09
C TYR A 81 -13.02 -11.81 7.38
N ALA A 82 -12.44 -12.75 6.66
CA ALA A 82 -12.52 -14.16 7.04
C ALA A 82 -11.81 -14.45 8.37
N ASN A 83 -10.79 -13.64 8.71
CA ASN A 83 -9.97 -13.82 9.91
C ASN A 83 -10.07 -12.66 10.91
N ASN A 84 -10.81 -11.62 10.58
CA ASN A 84 -10.93 -10.42 11.42
C ASN A 84 -12.40 -10.03 11.57
N PRO A 85 -12.79 -9.41 12.69
CA PRO A 85 -14.17 -8.99 12.89
C PRO A 85 -14.54 -7.81 11.99
N LEU A 86 -15.83 -7.76 11.61
CA LEU A 86 -16.36 -6.67 10.81
C LEU A 86 -16.53 -5.40 11.67
N PRO A 87 -16.19 -4.23 11.14
CA PRO A 87 -16.45 -2.96 11.80
C PRO A 87 -17.92 -2.53 11.63
N GLN A 88 -18.28 -1.42 12.24
CA GLN A 88 -19.60 -0.86 12.08
C GLN A 88 -19.84 -0.31 10.67
N GLU A 89 -18.81 0.21 10.04
CA GLU A 89 -18.87 0.65 8.64
C GLU A 89 -17.52 0.51 7.94
N ILE A 90 -17.57 0.36 6.60
CA ILE A 90 -16.41 0.30 5.74
C ILE A 90 -16.50 1.45 4.75
N LEU A 91 -15.38 2.19 4.60
CA LEU A 91 -15.28 3.28 3.65
C LEU A 91 -14.47 2.83 2.44
N ILE A 92 -15.01 3.02 1.25
CA ILE A 92 -14.39 2.64 -0.02
C ILE A 92 -14.50 3.81 -0.98
N PRO A 93 -13.50 4.04 -1.85
CA PRO A 93 -13.59 5.11 -2.85
C PRO A 93 -14.81 4.98 -3.75
N LYS A 94 -15.40 6.10 -4.10
CA LYS A 94 -16.65 6.18 -4.89
C LYS A 94 -16.56 5.56 -6.27
N GLU A 95 -15.35 5.43 -6.81
CA GLU A 95 -15.07 4.93 -8.15
C GLU A 95 -15.05 3.40 -8.22
N TYR A 96 -15.04 2.72 -7.08
CA TYR A 96 -14.94 1.27 -7.01
C TYR A 96 -16.31 0.62 -7.02
N ASP A 97 -16.43 -0.52 -7.70
CA ASP A 97 -17.64 -1.33 -7.67
C ASP A 97 -17.67 -2.18 -6.40
N ILE A 98 -18.68 -1.95 -5.56
CA ILE A 98 -18.82 -2.61 -4.26
C ILE A 98 -19.97 -3.61 -4.23
N THR A 99 -20.59 -3.91 -5.38
CA THR A 99 -21.78 -4.78 -5.46
C THR A 99 -21.56 -6.13 -4.77
N HIS A 100 -20.45 -6.80 -5.06
CA HIS A 100 -20.11 -8.09 -4.45
C HIS A 100 -19.82 -7.98 -2.96
N LEU A 101 -19.21 -6.88 -2.53
CA LEU A 101 -18.90 -6.66 -1.12
C LEU A 101 -20.19 -6.45 -0.31
N GLU A 102 -21.14 -5.69 -0.84
CA GLU A 102 -22.42 -5.46 -0.17
C GLU A 102 -23.25 -6.74 -0.02
N GLU A 103 -23.17 -7.65 -1.00
CA GLU A 103 -23.87 -8.92 -0.97
C GLU A 103 -23.31 -9.89 0.08
N ILE A 104 -21.99 -9.89 0.27
CA ILE A 104 -21.29 -10.88 1.09
C ILE A 104 -21.07 -10.40 2.51
N LEU A 105 -20.69 -9.13 2.69
CA LEU A 105 -20.36 -8.56 3.99
C LEU A 105 -21.63 -8.01 4.68
N ASP A 106 -21.86 -8.45 5.91
CA ASP A 106 -22.97 -8.00 6.73
C ASP A 106 -22.57 -6.76 7.53
N THR A 107 -22.21 -5.71 6.81
CA THR A 107 -21.87 -4.41 7.40
C THR A 107 -22.17 -3.30 6.42
N LYS A 108 -22.27 -2.07 6.93
CA LYS A 108 -22.55 -0.89 6.12
C LYS A 108 -21.30 -0.48 5.34
N ILE A 109 -21.41 -0.41 4.01
CA ILE A 109 -20.34 0.05 3.13
C ILE A 109 -20.72 1.42 2.58
N LEU A 110 -19.86 2.40 2.80
CA LEU A 110 -20.05 3.79 2.38
C LEU A 110 -19.01 4.18 1.33
N GLN A 111 -19.47 4.96 0.36
CA GLN A 111 -18.60 5.59 -0.64
C GLN A 111 -18.72 7.10 -0.49
N PRO A 112 -17.93 7.72 0.41
CA PRO A 112 -18.11 9.13 0.75
C PRO A 112 -17.79 10.04 -0.43
N LEU A 113 -18.60 11.10 -0.57
CA LEU A 113 -18.47 12.10 -1.64
C LEU A 113 -17.88 13.41 -1.11
N ARG A 114 -17.92 13.64 0.20
CA ARG A 114 -17.44 14.88 0.82
C ARG A 114 -17.19 14.69 2.31
N GLY A 115 -16.57 15.68 2.93
CA GLY A 115 -16.37 15.73 4.37
C GLY A 115 -15.15 14.94 4.85
N ASP A 116 -15.12 14.67 6.15
CA ASP A 116 -13.97 14.02 6.80
C ASP A 116 -13.80 12.56 6.36
N LYS A 117 -14.88 11.88 6.04
CA LYS A 117 -14.83 10.50 5.54
C LYS A 117 -14.15 10.45 4.15
N LEU A 118 -14.43 11.41 3.29
CA LEU A 118 -13.73 11.51 1.99
C LEU A 118 -12.25 11.82 2.17
N LYS A 119 -11.91 12.72 3.10
CA LYS A 119 -10.50 13.02 3.42
C LYS A 119 -9.75 11.77 3.86
N LEU A 120 -10.38 10.93 4.65
CA LEU A 120 -9.80 9.68 5.12
C LEU A 120 -9.56 8.71 3.95
N VAL A 121 -10.52 8.58 3.03
CA VAL A 121 -10.37 7.79 1.81
C VAL A 121 -9.22 8.34 0.95
N ASP A 122 -9.14 9.64 0.76
CA ASP A 122 -8.06 10.27 0.00
C ASP A 122 -6.69 10.03 0.64
N MET A 123 -6.60 10.02 1.97
CA MET A 123 -5.37 9.68 2.69
C MET A 123 -4.93 8.23 2.43
N VAL A 124 -5.86 7.30 2.44
CA VAL A 124 -5.59 5.88 2.15
C VAL A 124 -5.07 5.72 0.72
N LEU A 125 -5.71 6.36 -0.24
CA LEU A 125 -5.29 6.33 -1.66
C LEU A 125 -3.90 6.93 -1.85
N ALA A 126 -3.63 8.07 -1.24
CA ALA A 126 -2.32 8.72 -1.30
C ALA A 126 -1.22 7.84 -0.69
N ASN A 127 -1.50 7.20 0.44
CA ASN A 127 -0.55 6.29 1.09
C ASN A 127 -0.30 5.03 0.26
N ALA A 128 -1.32 4.46 -0.37
CA ALA A 128 -1.17 3.33 -1.27
C ALA A 128 -0.26 3.67 -2.45
N LYS A 129 -0.49 4.82 -3.07
CA LYS A 129 0.32 5.31 -4.18
C LYS A 129 1.78 5.54 -3.76
N ASN A 130 2.00 6.24 -2.66
CA ASN A 130 3.34 6.55 -2.17
C ASN A 130 4.12 5.28 -1.80
N ALA A 131 3.49 4.34 -1.12
CA ALA A 131 4.10 3.07 -0.76
C ALA A 131 4.46 2.24 -1.99
N HIS A 132 3.59 2.23 -2.99
CA HIS A 132 3.82 1.54 -4.26
C HIS A 132 5.03 2.11 -4.99
N GLU A 133 5.07 3.43 -5.14
CA GLU A 133 6.18 4.13 -5.80
C GLU A 133 7.51 3.91 -5.08
N GLN A 134 7.53 4.00 -3.76
CA GLN A 134 8.72 3.76 -2.95
C GLN A 134 9.25 2.33 -3.10
N LYS A 135 8.38 1.34 -3.10
CA LYS A 135 8.77 -0.07 -3.27
C LYS A 135 9.38 -0.31 -4.64
N PHE A 136 8.77 0.21 -5.71
CA PHE A 136 9.27 0.05 -7.07
C PHE A 136 10.58 0.79 -7.30
N GLU A 137 10.73 1.96 -6.73
CA GLU A 137 12.00 2.69 -6.77
C GLU A 137 13.15 1.88 -6.15
N LEU A 138 12.89 1.23 -5.02
CA LEU A 138 13.87 0.36 -4.36
C LEU A 138 14.19 -0.89 -5.19
N VAL A 139 13.19 -1.51 -5.79
CA VAL A 139 13.37 -2.70 -6.65
C VAL A 139 14.17 -2.33 -7.90
N GLU A 140 13.86 -1.23 -8.56
CA GLU A 140 14.59 -0.73 -9.72
C GLU A 140 16.08 -0.47 -9.40
N ARG A 141 16.35 0.11 -8.24
CA ARG A 141 17.73 0.32 -7.77
C ARG A 141 18.48 -0.99 -7.55
N LYS A 142 17.83 -1.99 -6.96
CA LYS A 142 18.42 -3.31 -6.73
C LYS A 142 18.67 -4.05 -8.03
N GLU A 143 17.75 -4.01 -8.97
CA GLU A 143 17.92 -4.61 -10.29
C GLU A 143 19.03 -3.93 -11.08
N SER A 144 19.09 -2.61 -11.07
CA SER A 144 20.15 -1.83 -11.67
C SER A 144 21.54 -2.24 -11.16
N ARG A 145 21.68 -2.40 -9.85
CA ARG A 145 22.92 -2.86 -9.21
C ARG A 145 23.27 -4.30 -9.60
N ARG A 146 22.29 -5.18 -9.70
CA ARG A 146 22.49 -6.56 -10.18
C ARG A 146 23.00 -6.59 -11.62
N TYR A 147 22.40 -5.78 -12.49
CA TYR A 147 22.80 -5.68 -13.89
C TYR A 147 24.22 -5.19 -14.04
N GLU A 148 24.61 -4.15 -13.34
CA GLU A 148 25.98 -3.63 -13.32
C GLU A 148 26.97 -4.69 -12.83
N GLY A 149 26.63 -5.42 -11.77
CA GLY A 149 27.45 -6.51 -11.25
C GLY A 149 27.60 -7.67 -12.24
N MET A 150 26.53 -8.04 -12.93
CA MET A 150 26.55 -9.08 -13.96
C MET A 150 27.38 -8.69 -15.18
N GLU A 151 27.27 -7.45 -15.65
CA GLU A 151 28.07 -6.95 -16.76
C GLU A 151 29.56 -6.95 -16.44
N GLN A 152 29.94 -6.53 -15.25
CA GLN A 152 31.32 -6.56 -14.78
C GLN A 152 31.86 -8.00 -14.70
N LEU A 153 31.04 -8.92 -14.21
CA LEU A 153 31.44 -10.34 -14.15
C LEU A 153 31.61 -10.95 -15.53
N CYS A 154 30.71 -10.68 -16.47
CA CYS A 154 30.79 -11.14 -17.83
C CYS A 154 32.02 -10.59 -18.54
N ASN A 155 32.34 -9.33 -18.34
CA ASN A 155 33.54 -8.70 -18.90
C ASN A 155 34.84 -9.32 -18.36
N LEU A 156 34.87 -9.62 -17.06
CA LEU A 156 36.01 -10.31 -16.42
C LEU A 156 36.20 -11.72 -16.97
N LEU A 157 35.11 -12.48 -17.12
CA LEU A 157 35.13 -13.82 -17.68
C LEU A 157 35.61 -13.83 -19.15
N GLN A 158 35.17 -12.88 -19.95
CA GLN A 158 35.63 -12.73 -21.35
C GLN A 158 37.11 -12.43 -21.43
N LYS A 159 37.63 -11.60 -20.53
CA LYS A 159 39.10 -11.29 -20.48
C LYS A 159 39.89 -12.52 -20.07
N GLU A 160 39.45 -13.36 -19.15
CA GLU A 160 40.11 -14.60 -18.77
C GLU A 160 40.11 -15.62 -19.90
N ILE A 161 38.98 -15.77 -20.62
CA ILE A 161 38.90 -16.65 -21.79
C ILE A 161 39.85 -16.20 -22.89
N HIS A 162 40.00 -14.91 -23.11
CA HIS A 162 40.99 -14.37 -24.08
C HIS A 162 42.44 -14.59 -23.66
N ARG A 163 42.75 -14.60 -22.37
CA ARG A 163 44.09 -14.91 -21.86
C ARG A 163 44.44 -16.39 -22.05
N ASP A 164 43.50 -17.30 -21.84
CA ASP A 164 43.74 -18.74 -21.95
C ASP A 164 43.88 -19.20 -23.41
N ARG A 165 43.46 -18.40 -24.38
CA ARG A 165 43.61 -18.70 -25.82
C ARG A 165 44.96 -18.28 -26.41
N LYS A 166 45.80 -17.63 -25.65
CA LYS A 166 47.18 -17.31 -26.03
C LYS A 166 48.15 -18.40 -25.51
#